data_34c4e78c818532c753a8e176e7c551a4
#
_entry.id   34c4e78c818532c753a8e176e7c551a4
#
_cell.length_a   1.000
_cell.length_b   1.000
_cell.length_c   1.000
_cell.angle_alpha   90.00
_cell.angle_beta   90.00
_cell.angle_gamma   90.00
#
_symmetry.space_group_name_H-M   'P 1'
#
loop_
_entity.id
_entity.type
_entity.pdbx_description
1 polymer ?
#
loop_
_entity_poly.entity_id
_entity_poly.type
_entity_poly.pdbx_seq_one_letter_code
_entity_poly.pdbx_strand_id
1 'polypeptide(L)'
;MTDPLLVRIEKYLLDMQKSVIEYLQSTVSRFPAKIAVKDSEMSITFGDLWRNAQKISAALVNMNIGLNNPIGVYIPKGGKMIESFAGINMSGNFYVPLDTKSPVSRVSSIIKTLESKVLITDRSHIETLRDFTHVQILVAEDIIEGDINIENAFSQFTHQIDTDPAYSIFTSGSTGIPKGVVVSH
;
A
#
# COMPACT_ATOMS: atom_id res chain seq x y z
N MET A 1 -35.57 -23.16 13.47
CA MET A 1 -35.12 -22.32 14.60
C MET A 1 -33.59 -22.34 14.55
N THR A 2 -32.98 -21.25 14.12
CA THR A 2 -31.51 -21.11 14.08
C THR A 2 -30.99 -20.97 15.52
N ASP A 3 -29.97 -21.73 15.87
CA ASP A 3 -29.33 -21.68 17.18
C ASP A 3 -28.85 -20.26 17.47
N PRO A 4 -29.26 -19.61 18.59
CA PRO A 4 -28.83 -18.27 18.95
C PRO A 4 -27.29 -18.15 19.10
N LEU A 5 -26.62 -19.25 19.44
CA LEU A 5 -25.16 -19.31 19.54
C LEU A 5 -24.51 -19.22 18.15
N LEU A 6 -25.05 -19.95 17.16
CA LEU A 6 -24.57 -19.92 15.78
C LEU A 6 -24.72 -18.51 15.18
N VAL A 7 -25.89 -17.88 15.37
CA VAL A 7 -26.12 -16.50 14.90
C VAL A 7 -25.15 -15.53 15.54
N ARG A 8 -24.81 -15.72 16.82
CA ARG A 8 -23.86 -14.87 17.54
C ARG A 8 -22.42 -15.09 17.06
N ILE A 9 -22.04 -16.34 16.77
CA ILE A 9 -20.73 -16.68 16.22
C ILE A 9 -20.59 -16.14 14.79
N GLU A 10 -21.60 -16.34 13.94
CA GLU A 10 -21.63 -15.78 12.58
C GLU A 10 -21.49 -14.25 12.59
N LYS A 11 -22.24 -13.58 13.47
CA LYS A 11 -22.12 -12.13 13.63
C LYS A 11 -20.72 -11.71 14.11
N TYR A 12 -20.13 -12.43 15.07
CA TYR A 12 -18.79 -12.17 15.56
C TYR A 12 -17.73 -12.35 14.47
N LEU A 13 -17.85 -13.40 13.64
CA LEU A 13 -16.95 -13.67 12.51
C LEU A 13 -17.11 -12.63 11.39
N LEU A 14 -18.32 -12.13 11.16
CA LEU A 14 -18.59 -11.06 10.20
C LEU A 14 -18.08 -9.70 10.66
N ASP A 15 -18.00 -9.47 11.98
CA ASP A 15 -17.49 -8.24 12.58
C ASP A 15 -15.96 -8.26 12.76
N MET A 16 -15.28 -9.38 12.48
CA MET A 16 -13.82 -9.46 12.54
C MET A 16 -13.18 -8.76 11.35
N GLN A 17 -12.36 -7.76 11.64
CA GLN A 17 -11.57 -7.07 10.62
C GLN A 17 -10.44 -7.99 10.16
N LYS A 18 -10.36 -8.20 8.84
CA LYS A 18 -9.42 -9.13 8.19
C LYS A 18 -8.19 -8.43 7.63
N SER A 19 -8.21 -7.12 7.51
CA SER A 19 -7.11 -6.38 6.91
C SER A 19 -6.89 -5.02 7.57
N VAL A 20 -5.70 -4.47 7.42
CA VAL A 20 -5.37 -3.12 7.89
C VAL A 20 -6.26 -2.04 7.25
N ILE A 21 -6.80 -2.31 6.07
CA ILE A 21 -7.69 -1.37 5.36
C ILE A 21 -9.09 -1.33 5.97
N GLU A 22 -9.62 -2.46 6.47
CA GLU A 22 -10.88 -2.48 7.21
C GLU A 22 -10.78 -1.70 8.53
N TYR A 23 -9.64 -1.78 9.25
CA TYR A 23 -9.37 -0.95 10.41
C TYR A 23 -9.35 0.54 10.04
N LEU A 24 -8.68 0.90 8.94
CA LEU A 24 -8.65 2.27 8.45
C LEU A 24 -10.06 2.75 8.07
N GLN A 25 -10.83 1.95 7.33
CA GLN A 25 -12.22 2.25 6.92
C GLN A 25 -13.11 2.52 8.14
N SER A 26 -13.06 1.66 9.16
CA SER A 26 -13.79 1.84 10.41
C SER A 26 -13.40 3.14 11.11
N THR A 27 -12.11 3.49 11.12
CA THR A 27 -11.60 4.71 11.72
C THR A 27 -12.06 5.96 10.98
N VAL A 28 -11.97 5.94 9.64
CA VAL A 28 -12.42 7.04 8.76
C VAL A 28 -13.91 7.32 8.96
N SER A 29 -14.73 6.27 9.04
CA SER A 29 -16.18 6.41 9.25
C SER A 29 -16.52 7.12 10.56
N ARG A 30 -15.69 6.96 11.59
CA ARG A 30 -15.90 7.54 12.94
C ARG A 30 -15.24 8.90 13.13
N PHE A 31 -14.08 9.11 12.52
CA PHE A 31 -13.21 10.26 12.80
C PHE A 31 -12.57 10.86 11.53
N PRO A 32 -13.32 11.19 10.47
CA PRO A 32 -12.76 11.61 9.20
C PRO A 32 -11.90 12.88 9.28
N ALA A 33 -12.27 13.83 10.15
CA ALA A 33 -11.58 15.11 10.31
C ALA A 33 -10.38 15.06 11.28
N LYS A 34 -10.17 13.92 11.99
CA LYS A 34 -9.04 13.79 12.91
C LYS A 34 -7.75 13.61 12.10
N ILE A 35 -6.65 14.21 12.58
CA ILE A 35 -5.32 14.04 11.98
C ILE A 35 -4.91 12.57 12.09
N ALA A 36 -4.61 11.96 10.95
CA ALA A 36 -4.11 10.60 10.83
C ALA A 36 -2.57 10.55 10.86
N VAL A 37 -1.93 11.45 10.12
CA VAL A 37 -0.47 11.54 10.02
C VAL A 37 -0.06 12.99 10.09
N LYS A 38 1.02 13.25 10.82
CA LYS A 38 1.67 14.56 10.88
C LYS A 38 3.18 14.36 10.82
N ASP A 39 3.82 15.05 9.89
CA ASP A 39 5.27 15.14 9.77
C ASP A 39 5.73 16.60 9.73
N SER A 40 6.96 16.88 9.30
CA SER A 40 7.52 18.22 9.19
C SER A 40 6.94 19.04 8.04
N GLU A 41 6.38 18.39 7.02
CA GLU A 41 5.95 19.02 5.77
C GLU A 41 4.44 19.08 5.64
N MET A 42 3.71 18.08 6.20
CA MET A 42 2.29 17.94 6.00
C MET A 42 1.56 17.41 7.23
N SER A 43 0.26 17.66 7.24
CA SER A 43 -0.68 17.09 8.20
C SER A 43 -1.91 16.66 7.42
N ILE A 44 -2.22 15.36 7.45
CA ILE A 44 -3.35 14.77 6.72
C ILE A 44 -4.37 14.18 7.69
N THR A 45 -5.64 14.37 7.39
CA THR A 45 -6.74 13.77 8.15
C THR A 45 -6.96 12.32 7.72
N PHE A 46 -7.72 11.55 8.52
CA PHE A 46 -8.15 10.21 8.11
C PHE A 46 -8.98 10.23 6.83
N GLY A 47 -9.81 11.26 6.62
CA GLY A 47 -10.58 11.44 5.40
C GLY A 47 -9.70 11.69 4.16
N ASP A 48 -8.65 12.50 4.31
CA ASP A 48 -7.69 12.76 3.23
C ASP A 48 -6.87 11.51 2.91
N LEU A 49 -6.33 10.85 3.95
CA LEU A 49 -5.61 9.59 3.81
C LEU A 49 -6.43 8.55 3.03
N TRP A 50 -7.71 8.41 3.38
CA TRP A 50 -8.62 7.48 2.72
C TRP A 50 -8.84 7.83 1.25
N ARG A 51 -9.14 9.10 0.93
CA ARG A 51 -9.36 9.57 -0.43
C ARG A 51 -8.12 9.39 -1.30
N ASN A 52 -6.94 9.71 -0.76
CA ASN A 52 -5.68 9.59 -1.48
C ASN A 52 -5.30 8.10 -1.68
N ALA A 53 -5.56 7.26 -0.69
CA ALA A 53 -5.42 5.81 -0.81
C ALA A 53 -6.35 5.23 -1.91
N GLN A 54 -7.61 5.69 -2.00
CA GLN A 54 -8.52 5.28 -3.06
C GLN A 54 -7.99 5.63 -4.46
N LYS A 55 -7.41 6.82 -4.64
CA LYS A 55 -6.82 7.22 -5.93
C LYS A 55 -5.63 6.34 -6.31
N ILE A 56 -4.74 6.05 -5.36
CA ILE A 56 -3.59 5.18 -5.59
C ILE A 56 -4.06 3.76 -5.90
N SER A 57 -5.03 3.25 -5.15
CA SER A 57 -5.63 1.93 -5.40
C SER A 57 -6.24 1.85 -6.79
N ALA A 58 -7.06 2.83 -7.18
CA ALA A 58 -7.69 2.87 -8.50
C ALA A 58 -6.65 2.90 -9.64
N ALA A 59 -5.56 3.67 -9.47
CA ALA A 59 -4.47 3.69 -10.44
C ALA A 59 -3.85 2.30 -10.62
N LEU A 60 -3.58 1.58 -9.52
CA LEU A 60 -3.01 0.22 -9.56
C LEU A 60 -4.00 -0.81 -10.13
N VAL A 61 -5.27 -0.74 -9.76
CA VAL A 61 -6.32 -1.62 -10.29
C VAL A 61 -6.46 -1.48 -11.81
N ASN A 62 -6.44 -0.24 -12.32
CA ASN A 62 -6.53 0.06 -13.76
C ASN A 62 -5.34 -0.48 -14.55
N MET A 63 -4.20 -0.75 -13.90
CA MET A 63 -3.04 -1.40 -14.55
C MET A 63 -3.20 -2.91 -14.72
N ASN A 64 -4.25 -3.52 -14.17
CA ASN A 64 -4.53 -4.96 -14.24
C ASN A 64 -3.34 -5.83 -13.78
N ILE A 65 -2.63 -5.41 -12.75
CA ILE A 65 -1.46 -6.14 -12.24
C ILE A 65 -1.83 -7.40 -11.43
N GLY A 66 -3.10 -7.57 -11.07
CA GLY A 66 -3.62 -8.69 -10.27
C GLY A 66 -3.51 -8.46 -8.76
N LEU A 67 -3.67 -9.54 -7.98
CA LEU A 67 -3.61 -9.54 -6.51
C LEU A 67 -2.26 -10.03 -6.00
N ASN A 68 -1.94 -9.69 -4.74
CA ASN A 68 -0.77 -10.19 -4.01
C ASN A 68 0.57 -9.93 -4.72
N ASN A 69 0.68 -8.85 -5.50
CA ASN A 69 1.92 -8.44 -6.13
C ASN A 69 2.70 -7.48 -5.23
N PRO A 70 4.05 -7.57 -5.20
CA PRO A 70 4.89 -6.60 -4.52
C PRO A 70 4.93 -5.28 -5.27
N ILE A 71 4.63 -4.19 -4.56
CA ILE A 71 4.77 -2.82 -5.09
C ILE A 71 5.88 -2.10 -4.33
N GLY A 72 6.95 -1.75 -5.02
CA GLY A 72 8.03 -0.96 -4.41
C GLY A 72 7.55 0.44 -4.05
N VAL A 73 7.95 0.96 -2.89
CA VAL A 73 7.67 2.35 -2.48
C VAL A 73 8.99 3.04 -2.16
N TYR A 74 9.43 3.90 -3.07
CA TYR A 74 10.67 4.68 -2.98
C TYR A 74 10.34 6.14 -2.67
N ILE A 75 9.87 6.39 -1.45
CA ILE A 75 9.43 7.70 -0.94
C ILE A 75 10.05 7.87 0.46
N PRO A 76 10.55 9.07 0.83
CA PRO A 76 11.00 9.36 2.19
C PRO A 76 9.91 9.11 3.23
N LYS A 77 10.33 8.81 4.46
CA LYS A 77 9.39 8.61 5.57
C LYS A 77 8.54 9.87 5.78
N GLY A 78 7.22 9.72 5.71
CA GLY A 78 6.27 10.81 5.85
C GLY A 78 4.86 10.43 5.45
N GLY A 79 3.96 11.42 5.40
CA GLY A 79 2.55 11.21 5.09
C GLY A 79 2.33 10.56 3.74
N LYS A 80 3.03 11.01 2.71
CA LYS A 80 2.94 10.49 1.34
C LYS A 80 3.27 9.00 1.23
N MET A 81 4.28 8.53 1.99
CA MET A 81 4.60 7.11 2.07
C MET A 81 3.46 6.31 2.69
N ILE A 82 2.81 6.84 3.73
CA ILE A 82 1.66 6.19 4.39
C ILE A 82 0.44 6.13 3.46
N GLU A 83 0.18 7.20 2.70
CA GLU A 83 -0.88 7.22 1.67
C GLU A 83 -0.64 6.15 0.62
N SER A 84 0.61 6.00 0.17
CA SER A 84 1.00 4.96 -0.79
C SER A 84 0.80 3.55 -0.22
N PHE A 85 1.19 3.29 1.03
CA PHE A 85 0.99 2.01 1.70
C PHE A 85 -0.49 1.64 1.79
N ALA A 86 -1.33 2.59 2.23
CA ALA A 86 -2.78 2.37 2.31
C ALA A 86 -3.40 2.09 0.94
N GLY A 87 -3.02 2.83 -0.09
CA GLY A 87 -3.53 2.63 -1.45
C GLY A 87 -3.10 1.30 -2.06
N ILE A 88 -1.86 0.87 -1.82
CA ILE A 88 -1.37 -0.43 -2.27
C ILE A 88 -2.17 -1.57 -1.63
N ASN A 89 -2.32 -1.55 -0.31
CA ASN A 89 -3.10 -2.59 0.37
C ASN A 89 -4.57 -2.57 -0.06
N MET A 90 -5.16 -1.40 -0.28
CA MET A 90 -6.52 -1.25 -0.79
C MET A 90 -6.68 -1.84 -2.20
N SER A 91 -5.63 -1.85 -3.01
CA SER A 91 -5.64 -2.47 -4.35
C SER A 91 -5.50 -3.99 -4.35
N GLY A 92 -5.43 -4.63 -3.18
CA GLY A 92 -5.21 -6.08 -3.07
C GLY A 92 -3.75 -6.50 -3.25
N ASN A 93 -2.80 -5.56 -3.15
CA ASN A 93 -1.38 -5.79 -3.30
C ASN A 93 -0.64 -5.45 -1.99
N PHE A 94 0.65 -5.78 -1.90
CA PHE A 94 1.43 -5.48 -0.70
C PHE A 94 2.60 -4.54 -1.00
N TYR A 95 2.90 -3.66 -0.04
CA TYR A 95 3.97 -2.69 -0.23
C TYR A 95 5.32 -3.19 0.24
N VAL A 96 6.37 -2.68 -0.40
CA VAL A 96 7.77 -2.92 -0.06
C VAL A 96 8.48 -1.58 0.09
N PRO A 97 8.71 -1.12 1.32
CA PRO A 97 9.39 0.15 1.54
C PRO A 97 10.86 0.05 1.12
N LEU A 98 11.30 1.02 0.33
CA LEU A 98 12.66 1.16 -0.16
C LEU A 98 13.27 2.43 0.43
N ASP A 99 14.39 2.31 1.10
CA ASP A 99 15.05 3.45 1.72
C ASP A 99 15.71 4.34 0.65
N THR A 100 15.25 5.60 0.56
CA THR A 100 15.78 6.60 -0.38
C THR A 100 17.22 7.00 -0.13
N LYS A 101 17.77 6.68 1.04
CA LYS A 101 19.19 6.88 1.40
C LYS A 101 20.07 5.68 1.03
N SER A 102 19.47 4.56 0.64
CA SER A 102 20.21 3.37 0.21
C SER A 102 20.86 3.60 -1.16
N PRO A 103 22.00 2.98 -1.45
CA PRO A 103 22.59 2.98 -2.79
C PRO A 103 21.57 2.48 -3.84
N VAL A 104 21.50 3.13 -4.99
CA VAL A 104 20.58 2.78 -6.09
C VAL A 104 20.75 1.32 -6.55
N SER A 105 22.01 0.81 -6.53
CA SER A 105 22.30 -0.61 -6.84
C SER A 105 21.60 -1.58 -5.88
N ARG A 106 21.48 -1.24 -4.60
CA ARG A 106 20.73 -2.03 -3.61
C ARG A 106 19.24 -2.01 -3.91
N VAL A 107 18.69 -0.83 -4.21
CA VAL A 107 17.27 -0.68 -4.58
C VAL A 107 16.97 -1.52 -5.82
N SER A 108 17.81 -1.43 -6.85
CA SER A 108 17.70 -2.24 -8.07
C SER A 108 17.73 -3.74 -7.79
N SER A 109 18.64 -4.20 -6.92
CA SER A 109 18.70 -5.61 -6.51
C SER A 109 17.40 -6.07 -5.84
N ILE A 110 16.83 -5.26 -4.95
CA ILE A 110 15.57 -5.59 -4.26
C ILE A 110 14.43 -5.70 -5.27
N ILE A 111 14.28 -4.71 -6.16
CA ILE A 111 13.22 -4.69 -7.19
C ILE A 111 13.32 -5.91 -8.13
N LYS A 112 14.53 -6.28 -8.53
CA LYS A 112 14.76 -7.49 -9.33
C LYS A 112 14.40 -8.77 -8.59
N THR A 113 14.79 -8.88 -7.32
CA THR A 113 14.47 -10.06 -6.48
C THR A 113 12.96 -10.20 -6.25
N LEU A 114 12.24 -9.07 -6.17
CA LEU A 114 10.79 -9.03 -6.01
C LEU A 114 10.02 -9.34 -7.30
N GLU A 115 10.69 -9.25 -8.45
CA GLU A 115 10.02 -9.22 -9.76
C GLU A 115 8.87 -8.18 -9.81
N SER A 116 9.06 -7.08 -9.07
CA SER A 116 8.05 -6.03 -8.97
C SER A 116 7.83 -5.39 -10.34
N LYS A 117 6.56 -5.27 -10.73
CA LYS A 117 6.17 -4.64 -12.01
C LYS A 117 5.97 -3.13 -11.86
N VAL A 118 5.73 -2.67 -10.63
CA VAL A 118 5.38 -1.28 -10.33
C VAL A 118 6.19 -0.78 -9.14
N LEU A 119 6.64 0.47 -9.24
CA LEU A 119 7.29 1.22 -8.18
C LEU A 119 6.61 2.58 -8.03
N ILE A 120 6.22 2.94 -6.81
CA ILE A 120 5.68 4.27 -6.49
C ILE A 120 6.81 5.11 -5.89
N THR A 121 6.96 6.33 -6.42
CA THR A 121 7.93 7.33 -5.93
C THR A 121 7.26 8.69 -5.76
N ASP A 122 8.00 9.67 -5.27
CA ASP A 122 7.62 11.08 -5.28
C ASP A 122 8.32 11.84 -6.44
N ARG A 123 7.87 13.08 -6.71
CA ARG A 123 8.45 13.93 -7.77
C ARG A 123 9.94 14.20 -7.57
N SER A 124 10.40 14.27 -6.32
CA SER A 124 11.79 14.62 -6.01
C SER A 124 12.79 13.48 -6.29
N HIS A 125 12.32 12.24 -6.34
CA HIS A 125 13.15 11.07 -6.52
C HIS A 125 13.03 10.40 -7.89
N ILE A 126 12.17 10.89 -8.79
CA ILE A 126 11.94 10.27 -10.11
C ILE A 126 13.21 10.17 -10.94
N GLU A 127 14.06 11.20 -10.93
CA GLU A 127 15.33 11.21 -11.67
C GLU A 127 16.30 10.14 -11.18
N THR A 128 16.27 9.79 -9.89
CA THR A 128 17.09 8.73 -9.31
C THR A 128 16.74 7.35 -9.89
N LEU A 129 15.52 7.19 -10.36
CA LEU A 129 14.96 5.93 -10.85
C LEU A 129 14.92 5.83 -12.39
N ARG A 130 15.44 6.81 -13.12
CA ARG A 130 15.36 6.88 -14.60
C ARG A 130 15.90 5.63 -15.31
N ASP A 131 16.87 4.93 -14.71
CA ASP A 131 17.49 3.74 -15.28
C ASP A 131 16.74 2.43 -14.93
N PHE A 132 15.62 2.51 -14.21
CA PHE A 132 14.77 1.38 -13.83
C PHE A 132 13.79 1.03 -14.97
N THR A 133 14.30 0.67 -16.13
CA THR A 133 13.48 0.46 -17.34
C THR A 133 12.62 -0.79 -17.33
N HIS A 134 12.82 -1.67 -16.34
CA HIS A 134 12.12 -2.95 -16.21
C HIS A 134 10.91 -2.91 -15.26
N VAL A 135 10.61 -1.74 -14.68
CA VAL A 135 9.52 -1.51 -13.76
C VAL A 135 8.77 -0.23 -14.15
N GLN A 136 7.45 -0.23 -14.05
CA GLN A 136 6.66 0.97 -14.29
C GLN A 136 6.72 1.87 -13.06
N ILE A 137 7.16 3.12 -13.24
CA ILE A 137 7.27 4.10 -12.17
C ILE A 137 6.01 4.96 -12.15
N LEU A 138 5.39 5.08 -10.98
CA LEU A 138 4.26 5.96 -10.71
C LEU A 138 4.71 7.03 -9.72
N VAL A 139 4.27 8.27 -9.96
CA VAL A 139 4.51 9.40 -9.07
C VAL A 139 3.28 9.61 -8.20
N ALA A 140 3.45 9.51 -6.88
CA ALA A 140 2.34 9.58 -5.94
C ALA A 140 1.55 10.89 -6.03
N GLU A 141 2.25 12.03 -6.19
CA GLU A 141 1.61 13.34 -6.34
C GLU A 141 0.76 13.42 -7.61
N ASP A 142 1.24 12.88 -8.72
CA ASP A 142 0.51 12.92 -9.99
C ASP A 142 -0.79 12.12 -9.90
N ILE A 143 -0.78 11.01 -9.15
CA ILE A 143 -1.97 10.22 -8.87
C ILE A 143 -2.92 10.97 -7.95
N ILE A 144 -2.41 11.52 -6.83
CA ILE A 144 -3.22 12.16 -5.79
C ILE A 144 -3.85 13.46 -6.29
N GLU A 145 -3.11 14.26 -7.05
CA GLU A 145 -3.56 15.52 -7.62
C GLU A 145 -4.40 15.33 -8.89
N GLY A 146 -4.23 14.18 -9.57
CA GLY A 146 -4.94 13.85 -10.81
C GLY A 146 -6.44 13.60 -10.63
N ASP A 147 -7.17 13.68 -11.73
CA ASP A 147 -8.60 13.32 -11.81
C ASP A 147 -8.75 11.83 -12.12
N ILE A 148 -8.64 11.00 -11.07
CA ILE A 148 -8.74 9.55 -11.17
C ILE A 148 -10.12 9.09 -10.70
N ASN A 149 -10.82 8.33 -11.56
CA ASN A 149 -12.06 7.67 -11.17
C ASN A 149 -11.76 6.59 -10.12
N ILE A 150 -12.36 6.72 -8.92
CA ILE A 150 -12.16 5.84 -7.79
C ILE A 150 -13.23 4.75 -7.64
N GLU A 151 -14.18 4.62 -8.58
CA GLU A 151 -15.29 3.64 -8.48
C GLU A 151 -14.79 2.22 -8.33
N ASN A 152 -13.68 1.87 -8.97
CA ASN A 152 -13.07 0.53 -8.90
C ASN A 152 -12.00 0.38 -7.82
N ALA A 153 -11.74 1.40 -6.99
CA ALA A 153 -10.67 1.36 -5.98
C ALA A 153 -10.74 0.14 -5.04
N PHE A 154 -11.93 -0.40 -4.82
CA PHE A 154 -12.19 -1.55 -3.94
C PHE A 154 -12.46 -2.86 -4.68
N SER A 155 -12.42 -2.88 -6.00
CA SER A 155 -12.84 -4.06 -6.78
C SER A 155 -12.03 -5.33 -6.45
N GLN A 156 -10.77 -5.17 -6.07
CA GLN A 156 -9.88 -6.28 -5.69
C GLN A 156 -9.80 -6.50 -4.17
N PHE A 157 -10.02 -5.46 -3.38
CA PHE A 157 -9.96 -5.51 -1.93
C PHE A 157 -10.93 -6.54 -1.30
N THR A 158 -12.13 -6.72 -1.86
CA THR A 158 -13.14 -7.65 -1.37
C THR A 158 -12.69 -9.12 -1.39
N HIS A 159 -11.60 -9.43 -2.08
CA HIS A 159 -11.02 -10.78 -2.17
C HIS A 159 -9.87 -11.01 -1.19
N GLN A 160 -9.42 -9.98 -0.45
CA GLN A 160 -8.34 -10.12 0.54
C GLN A 160 -8.79 -10.90 1.77
N ILE A 161 -7.85 -11.67 2.29
CA ILE A 161 -7.97 -12.40 3.55
C ILE A 161 -6.82 -12.04 4.50
N ASP A 162 -6.95 -12.35 5.77
CA ASP A 162 -5.99 -12.01 6.83
C ASP A 162 -4.60 -12.67 6.66
N THR A 163 -4.51 -13.72 5.87
CA THR A 163 -3.25 -14.40 5.53
C THR A 163 -2.57 -13.84 4.28
N ASP A 164 -3.22 -12.93 3.55
CA ASP A 164 -2.61 -12.25 2.41
C ASP A 164 -1.49 -11.31 2.86
N PRO A 165 -0.46 -11.10 2.03
CA PRO A 165 0.64 -10.20 2.35
C PRO A 165 0.16 -8.76 2.53
N ALA A 166 0.55 -8.12 3.64
CA ALA A 166 0.37 -6.69 3.86
C ALA A 166 1.60 -5.89 3.45
N TYR A 167 2.79 -6.40 3.76
CA TYR A 167 4.05 -5.77 3.37
C TYR A 167 5.22 -6.76 3.40
N SER A 168 6.36 -6.34 2.80
CA SER A 168 7.64 -7.03 2.94
C SER A 168 8.75 -6.06 3.25
N ILE A 169 9.62 -6.41 4.21
CA ILE A 169 10.80 -5.63 4.57
C ILE A 169 12.06 -6.39 4.18
N PHE A 170 12.97 -5.71 3.50
CA PHE A 170 14.25 -6.28 3.11
C PHE A 170 15.36 -5.94 4.11
N THR A 171 16.04 -6.99 4.58
CA THR A 171 17.20 -6.89 5.45
C THR A 171 18.49 -7.17 4.68
N SER A 172 19.64 -6.69 5.21
CA SER A 172 20.96 -7.06 4.68
C SER A 172 21.23 -8.51 5.07
N GLY A 173 21.12 -9.43 4.09
CA GLY A 173 21.53 -10.83 4.31
C GLY A 173 23.04 -10.93 4.51
N SER A 174 23.47 -11.86 5.37
CA SER A 174 24.91 -12.18 5.58
C SER A 174 25.63 -12.63 4.29
N THR A 175 24.88 -13.03 3.28
CA THR A 175 25.38 -13.47 1.95
C THR A 175 25.45 -12.35 0.92
N GLY A 176 25.17 -11.09 1.31
CA GLY A 176 25.12 -9.94 0.37
C GLY A 176 23.85 -9.85 -0.48
N ILE A 177 23.04 -10.91 -0.56
CA ILE A 177 21.78 -10.90 -1.28
C ILE A 177 20.68 -10.40 -0.32
N PRO A 178 19.90 -9.38 -0.71
CA PRO A 178 18.80 -8.89 0.12
C PRO A 178 17.77 -10.01 0.38
N LYS A 179 17.35 -10.17 1.65
CA LYS A 179 16.30 -11.12 2.04
C LYS A 179 15.07 -10.36 2.48
N GLY A 180 13.92 -10.70 1.88
CA GLY A 180 12.62 -10.14 2.23
C GLY A 180 11.90 -10.99 3.29
N VAL A 181 11.35 -10.32 4.29
CA VAL A 181 10.42 -10.91 5.25
C VAL A 181 9.02 -10.41 4.90
N VAL A 182 8.12 -11.32 4.60
CA VAL A 182 6.71 -11.01 4.28
C VAL A 182 5.89 -11.09 5.55
N VAL A 183 5.03 -10.11 5.76
CA VAL A 183 4.10 -10.02 6.90
C VAL A 183 2.68 -9.92 6.35
N SER A 184 1.76 -10.72 6.89
CA SER A 184 0.33 -10.70 6.54
C SER A 184 -0.43 -9.57 7.25
N HIS A 185 -1.68 -9.42 6.89
CA HIS A 185 -2.62 -8.46 7.50
C HIS A 185 -2.95 -8.72 8.96
#